data_d237399c6e21a9a03276ad7c6c9a1bee
#
_entry.id   d237399c6e21a9a03276ad7c6c9a1bee
#
_cell.length_a   1.000
_cell.length_b   1.000
_cell.length_c   1.000
_cell.angle_alpha   90.00
_cell.angle_beta   90.00
_cell.angle_gamma   90.00
#
_symmetry.space_group_name_H-M   'P 1'
#
loop_
_entity.id
_entity.type
_entity.pdbx_description
1 polymer ?
#
loop_
_entity_poly.entity_id
_entity_poly.type
_entity_poly.pdbx_seq_one_letter_code
_entity_poly.pdbx_strand_id
1 'polypeptide(L)'
;MKVPFSWLKELVDIDVTAQELEEKLFSCGFEVEELIPLDAGISKVVVGRIVEMEPQEGTHLTKCVVDCGEYGHDIRISTGAANMKLGDCVPAALDGSTLPGGIKIKARKMQGVESNGMLCSGEELGLNDDLFPGSEVYGLL
;
A
#
# COMPACT_ATOMS: atom_id res chain seq x y z
N MET A 1 -15.04 15.74 13.60
CA MET A 1 -14.21 16.31 12.50
C MET A 1 -12.93 15.52 12.42
N LYS A 2 -12.52 15.05 11.22
CA LYS A 2 -11.24 14.38 11.02
C LYS A 2 -10.21 15.39 10.53
N VAL A 3 -9.04 15.42 11.16
CA VAL A 3 -7.95 16.35 10.83
C VAL A 3 -6.69 15.53 10.57
N PRO A 4 -6.13 15.55 9.35
CA PRO A 4 -4.87 14.91 9.06
C PRO A 4 -3.73 15.56 9.84
N PHE A 5 -2.89 14.74 10.48
CA PHE A 5 -1.74 15.25 11.25
C PHE A 5 -0.74 16.03 10.37
N SER A 6 -0.60 15.64 9.11
CA SER A 6 0.23 16.38 8.14
C SER A 6 -0.26 17.81 7.92
N TRP A 7 -1.57 18.05 7.87
CA TRP A 7 -2.12 19.40 7.74
C TRP A 7 -1.84 20.27 8.96
N LEU A 8 -1.90 19.69 10.15
CA LEU A 8 -1.55 20.44 11.36
C LEU A 8 -0.10 20.91 11.32
N LYS A 9 0.82 20.09 10.80
CA LYS A 9 2.23 20.44 10.63
C LYS A 9 2.47 21.55 9.61
N GLU A 10 1.58 21.76 8.66
CA GLU A 10 1.66 22.87 7.71
C GLU A 10 1.28 24.23 8.35
N LEU A 11 0.47 24.20 9.39
CA LEU A 11 -0.05 25.40 10.06
C LEU A 11 0.71 25.74 11.35
N VAL A 12 1.27 24.73 12.02
CA VAL A 12 1.95 24.88 13.31
C VAL A 12 3.18 24.00 13.35
N ASP A 13 4.28 24.51 13.89
CA ASP A 13 5.50 23.75 14.11
C ASP A 13 5.26 22.68 15.18
N ILE A 14 5.15 21.43 14.76
CA ILE A 14 4.88 20.27 15.62
C ILE A 14 6.01 19.26 15.45
N ASP A 15 6.85 19.12 16.49
CA ASP A 15 8.01 18.20 16.56
C ASP A 15 7.75 16.97 17.46
N VAL A 16 6.52 16.73 17.80
CA VAL A 16 6.09 15.55 18.55
C VAL A 16 5.35 14.58 17.64
N THR A 17 5.21 13.34 18.10
CA THR A 17 4.39 12.31 17.44
C THR A 17 2.90 12.63 17.58
N ALA A 18 2.05 11.98 16.78
CA ALA A 18 0.61 12.16 16.88
C ALA A 18 0.06 11.71 18.24
N GLN A 19 0.61 10.64 18.83
CA GLN A 19 0.26 10.17 20.16
C GLN A 19 0.63 11.18 21.26
N GLU A 20 1.84 11.73 21.20
CA GLU A 20 2.26 12.76 22.16
C GLU A 20 1.45 14.05 22.02
N LEU A 21 1.03 14.39 20.79
CA LEU A 21 0.13 15.53 20.57
C LEU A 21 -1.25 15.28 21.19
N GLU A 22 -1.81 14.08 21.02
CA GLU A 22 -3.08 13.68 21.64
C GLU A 22 -3.03 13.87 23.17
N GLU A 23 -1.98 13.37 23.82
CA GLU A 23 -1.78 13.55 25.29
C GLU A 23 -1.69 15.02 25.70
N LYS A 24 -0.97 15.84 24.91
CA LYS A 24 -0.86 17.28 25.17
C LYS A 24 -2.18 18.00 24.98
N LEU A 25 -2.94 17.70 23.95
CA LEU A 25 -4.26 18.26 23.72
C LEU A 25 -5.21 17.93 24.87
N PHE A 26 -5.22 16.68 25.31
CA PHE A 26 -6.01 16.24 26.44
C PHE A 26 -5.66 17.02 27.72
N SER A 27 -4.37 17.22 27.98
CA SER A 27 -3.90 17.99 29.15
C SER A 27 -4.30 19.47 29.11
N CYS A 28 -4.56 20.01 27.91
CA CYS A 28 -5.05 21.38 27.70
C CYS A 28 -6.59 21.48 27.64
N GLY A 29 -7.30 20.37 27.89
CA GLY A 29 -8.76 20.34 27.91
C GLY A 29 -9.41 20.13 26.53
N PHE A 30 -8.64 19.73 25.51
CA PHE A 30 -9.16 19.33 24.21
C PHE A 30 -9.28 17.81 24.15
N GLU A 31 -10.47 17.32 23.87
CA GLU A 31 -10.74 15.91 23.71
C GLU A 31 -10.43 15.46 22.28
N VAL A 32 -9.64 14.39 22.15
CA VAL A 32 -9.42 13.66 20.89
C VAL A 32 -10.24 12.38 21.01
N GLU A 33 -11.32 12.28 20.24
CA GLU A 33 -12.23 11.13 20.27
C GLU A 33 -11.55 9.86 19.75
N GLU A 34 -10.69 10.00 18.71
CA GLU A 34 -10.04 8.88 18.07
C GLU A 34 -8.74 9.32 17.36
N LEU A 35 -7.67 8.57 17.54
CA LEU A 35 -6.45 8.66 16.75
C LEU A 35 -6.41 7.48 15.77
N ILE A 36 -6.48 7.77 14.48
CA ILE A 36 -6.56 6.75 13.42
C ILE A 36 -5.21 6.65 12.71
N PRO A 37 -4.39 5.61 12.95
CA PRO A 37 -3.20 5.34 12.17
C PRO A 37 -3.60 4.77 10.79
N LEU A 38 -3.22 5.46 9.71
CA LEU A 38 -3.60 5.09 8.34
C LEU A 38 -2.79 3.91 7.80
N ASP A 39 -1.64 3.61 8.40
CA ASP A 39 -0.75 2.49 8.07
C ASP A 39 -0.98 1.25 8.96
N ALA A 40 -2.01 1.27 9.80
CA ALA A 40 -2.29 0.17 10.71
C ALA A 40 -2.56 -1.14 9.95
N GLY A 41 -1.78 -2.17 10.26
CA GLY A 41 -1.90 -3.48 9.63
C GLY A 41 -1.18 -3.63 8.29
N ILE A 42 -0.45 -2.60 7.82
CA ILE A 42 0.37 -2.67 6.61
C ILE A 42 1.84 -2.80 6.99
N SER A 43 2.51 -3.79 6.42
CA SER A 43 3.96 -3.94 6.52
C SER A 43 4.57 -4.52 5.25
N LYS A 44 5.79 -4.11 4.92
CA LYS A 44 6.54 -4.55 3.72
C LYS A 44 5.78 -4.34 2.40
N VAL A 45 4.96 -3.32 2.32
CA VAL A 45 4.39 -2.83 1.07
C VAL A 45 5.22 -1.65 0.61
N VAL A 46 5.71 -1.69 -0.60
CA VAL A 46 6.61 -0.69 -1.18
C VAL A 46 6.09 -0.25 -2.55
N VAL A 47 6.55 0.88 -3.03
CA VAL A 47 6.30 1.29 -4.42
C VAL A 47 7.29 0.56 -5.32
N GLY A 48 6.78 -0.20 -6.27
CA GLY A 48 7.58 -0.87 -7.28
C GLY A 48 7.24 -0.36 -8.68
N ARG A 49 8.24 -0.29 -9.55
CA ARG A 49 8.07 0.04 -10.96
C ARG A 49 8.01 -1.22 -11.80
N ILE A 50 7.01 -1.34 -12.64
CA ILE A 50 6.88 -2.46 -13.59
C ILE A 50 7.91 -2.27 -14.70
N VAL A 51 8.91 -3.16 -14.78
CA VAL A 51 9.98 -3.10 -15.77
C VAL A 51 9.79 -4.10 -16.90
N GLU A 52 9.07 -5.19 -16.68
CA GLU A 52 8.68 -6.17 -17.69
C GLU A 52 7.25 -6.66 -17.48
N MET A 53 6.55 -6.95 -18.55
CA MET A 53 5.21 -7.52 -18.55
C MET A 53 5.09 -8.58 -19.63
N GLU A 54 4.59 -9.76 -19.28
CA GLU A 54 4.33 -10.85 -20.20
C GLU A 54 2.98 -11.52 -19.88
N PRO A 55 2.01 -11.54 -20.79
CA PRO A 55 0.78 -12.31 -20.60
C PRO A 55 1.11 -13.79 -20.40
N GLN A 56 0.47 -14.44 -19.45
CA GLN A 56 0.63 -15.87 -19.22
C GLN A 56 -0.36 -16.63 -20.09
N GLU A 57 0.15 -17.40 -21.07
CA GLU A 57 -0.67 -18.17 -22.00
C GLU A 57 -1.65 -19.10 -21.29
N GLY A 58 -2.89 -19.14 -21.78
CA GLY A 58 -3.95 -20.00 -21.24
C GLY A 58 -4.56 -19.54 -19.92
N THR A 59 -4.20 -18.32 -19.47
CA THR A 59 -4.71 -17.74 -18.22
C THR A 59 -5.08 -16.27 -18.41
N HIS A 60 -5.76 -15.69 -17.42
CA HIS A 60 -6.01 -14.24 -17.35
C HIS A 60 -4.91 -13.48 -16.59
N LEU A 61 -3.81 -14.16 -16.23
CA LEU A 61 -2.72 -13.59 -15.46
C LEU A 61 -1.66 -12.96 -16.37
N THR A 62 -1.05 -11.90 -15.84
CA THR A 62 0.14 -11.25 -16.40
C THR A 62 1.31 -11.45 -15.46
N LYS A 63 2.44 -11.90 -15.99
CA LYS A 63 3.71 -11.95 -15.27
C LYS A 63 4.36 -10.59 -15.34
N CYS A 64 4.71 -10.02 -14.21
CA CYS A 64 5.43 -8.76 -14.12
C CYS A 64 6.78 -8.98 -13.46
N VAL A 65 7.78 -8.26 -13.92
CA VAL A 65 9.03 -8.02 -13.20
C VAL A 65 8.94 -6.61 -12.65
N VAL A 66 9.15 -6.49 -11.35
CA VAL A 66 8.97 -5.22 -10.61
C VAL A 66 10.28 -4.85 -9.94
N ASP A 67 10.71 -3.62 -10.20
CA ASP A 67 11.84 -3.00 -9.52
C ASP A 67 11.34 -2.24 -8.28
N CYS A 68 11.70 -2.73 -7.11
CA CYS A 68 11.37 -2.14 -5.81
C CYS A 68 12.58 -1.45 -5.15
N GLY A 69 13.58 -1.03 -5.93
CA GLY A 69 14.77 -0.34 -5.45
C GLY A 69 15.58 -1.19 -4.46
N GLU A 70 15.85 -0.65 -3.28
CA GLU A 70 16.63 -1.32 -2.23
C GLU A 70 16.03 -2.66 -1.75
N TYR A 71 14.75 -2.91 -2.02
CA TYR A 71 14.05 -4.15 -1.65
C TYR A 71 14.14 -5.24 -2.72
N GLY A 72 14.70 -4.95 -3.90
CA GLY A 72 14.97 -5.88 -4.98
C GLY A 72 14.59 -5.31 -6.36
N HIS A 73 15.41 -5.64 -7.37
CA HIS A 73 15.24 -5.10 -8.72
C HIS A 73 14.49 -6.04 -9.68
N ASP A 74 14.44 -7.35 -9.38
CA ASP A 74 13.88 -8.39 -10.29
C ASP A 74 12.79 -9.21 -9.57
N ILE A 75 11.86 -8.54 -8.91
CA ILE A 75 10.79 -9.22 -8.17
C ILE A 75 9.72 -9.67 -9.15
N ARG A 76 9.55 -10.98 -9.28
CA ARG A 76 8.54 -11.59 -10.16
C ARG A 76 7.21 -11.70 -9.45
N ILE A 77 6.19 -11.07 -10.02
CA ILE A 77 4.83 -11.07 -9.47
C ILE A 77 3.85 -11.40 -10.58
N SER A 78 2.95 -12.36 -10.34
CA SER A 78 1.82 -12.65 -11.23
C SER A 78 0.58 -11.95 -10.72
N THR A 79 -0.12 -11.24 -11.60
CA THR A 79 -1.32 -10.48 -11.26
C THR A 79 -2.43 -10.68 -12.27
N GLY A 80 -3.68 -10.59 -11.82
CA GLY A 80 -4.88 -10.59 -12.67
C GLY A 80 -5.36 -9.19 -13.05
N ALA A 81 -4.66 -8.14 -12.62
CA ALA A 81 -5.04 -6.77 -12.93
C ALA A 81 -4.82 -6.46 -14.44
N ALA A 82 -5.72 -5.68 -15.01
CA ALA A 82 -5.68 -5.29 -16.42
C ALA A 82 -5.40 -3.80 -16.64
N ASN A 83 -5.37 -3.00 -15.57
CA ASN A 83 -5.24 -1.54 -15.63
C ASN A 83 -3.80 -1.04 -15.49
N MET A 84 -2.80 -1.87 -15.78
CA MET A 84 -1.39 -1.54 -15.64
C MET A 84 -0.67 -1.47 -16.99
N LYS A 85 0.40 -0.72 -17.03
CA LYS A 85 1.29 -0.55 -18.19
C LYS A 85 2.75 -0.68 -17.77
N LEU A 86 3.60 -0.96 -18.75
CA LEU A 86 5.04 -0.96 -18.55
C LEU A 86 5.50 0.45 -18.09
N GLY A 87 6.28 0.49 -17.02
CA GLY A 87 6.78 1.72 -16.42
C GLY A 87 5.91 2.30 -15.30
N ASP A 88 4.70 1.79 -15.08
CA ASP A 88 3.85 2.23 -13.99
C ASP A 88 4.48 1.92 -12.62
N CYS A 89 4.26 2.85 -11.69
CA CYS A 89 4.60 2.65 -10.28
C CYS A 89 3.36 2.18 -9.54
N VAL A 90 3.46 1.04 -8.89
CA VAL A 90 2.33 0.36 -8.24
C VAL A 90 2.71 -0.12 -6.85
N PRO A 91 1.76 -0.26 -5.92
CA PRO A 91 2.04 -0.85 -4.62
C PRO A 91 2.35 -2.34 -4.76
N ALA A 92 3.51 -2.75 -4.29
CA ALA A 92 3.97 -4.13 -4.28
C ALA A 92 4.11 -4.64 -2.83
N ALA A 93 3.26 -5.59 -2.47
CA ALA A 93 3.36 -6.33 -1.22
C ALA A 93 4.38 -7.47 -1.40
N LEU A 94 5.52 -7.37 -0.74
CA LEU A 94 6.62 -8.31 -0.84
C LEU A 94 6.36 -9.59 -0.02
N ASP A 95 7.18 -10.60 -0.22
CA ASP A 95 7.11 -11.83 0.59
C ASP A 95 7.25 -11.52 2.09
N GLY A 96 6.33 -12.05 2.89
CA GLY A 96 6.22 -11.78 4.33
C GLY A 96 5.54 -10.46 4.69
N SER A 97 4.95 -9.75 3.72
CA SER A 97 4.15 -8.56 4.00
C SER A 97 2.83 -8.89 4.69
N THR A 98 2.30 -7.90 5.40
CA THR A 98 0.96 -7.97 6.01
C THR A 98 0.12 -6.85 5.42
N LEU A 99 -1.12 -7.16 5.07
CA LEU A 99 -2.14 -6.22 4.60
C LEU A 99 -3.23 -6.04 5.66
N PRO A 100 -4.07 -5.01 5.54
CA PRO A 100 -5.21 -4.80 6.42
C PRO A 100 -6.06 -6.06 6.57
N GLY A 101 -6.61 -6.29 7.77
CA GLY A 101 -7.32 -7.53 8.08
C GLY A 101 -6.41 -8.71 8.44
N GLY A 102 -5.08 -8.50 8.55
CA GLY A 102 -4.12 -9.55 8.93
C GLY A 102 -3.75 -10.51 7.81
N ILE A 103 -4.04 -10.15 6.57
CA ILE A 103 -3.69 -10.96 5.39
C ILE A 103 -2.17 -10.96 5.22
N LYS A 104 -1.58 -12.16 5.22
CA LYS A 104 -0.14 -12.34 5.02
C LYS A 104 0.17 -12.79 3.60
N ILE A 105 1.00 -12.02 2.92
CA ILE A 105 1.48 -12.36 1.58
C ILE A 105 2.73 -13.23 1.70
N LYS A 106 2.72 -14.33 0.94
CA LYS A 106 3.86 -15.25 0.84
C LYS A 106 4.13 -15.58 -0.61
N ALA A 107 5.40 -15.78 -0.92
CA ALA A 107 5.80 -16.33 -2.21
C ALA A 107 5.06 -17.64 -2.48
N ARG A 108 4.45 -17.74 -3.65
CA ARG A 108 3.64 -18.89 -4.06
C ARG A 108 3.70 -19.12 -5.55
N LYS A 109 3.34 -20.32 -5.99
CA LYS A 109 3.14 -20.60 -7.41
C LYS A 109 1.69 -20.33 -7.79
N MET A 110 1.50 -19.47 -8.78
CA MET A 110 0.19 -19.19 -9.38
C MET A 110 0.15 -19.78 -10.79
N GLN A 111 -0.66 -20.83 -10.97
CA GLN A 111 -0.79 -21.56 -12.25
C GLN A 111 0.58 -21.97 -12.86
N GLY A 112 1.49 -22.46 -12.00
CA GLY A 112 2.80 -22.95 -12.40
C GLY A 112 3.91 -21.91 -12.47
N VAL A 113 3.60 -20.61 -12.28
CA VAL A 113 4.56 -19.50 -12.27
C VAL A 113 4.79 -19.02 -10.83
N GLU A 114 6.04 -18.79 -10.47
CA GLU A 114 6.39 -18.21 -9.17
C GLU A 114 5.97 -16.75 -9.10
N SER A 115 5.30 -16.40 -8.00
CA SER A 115 4.97 -15.04 -7.62
C SER A 115 5.55 -14.75 -6.22
N ASN A 116 6.48 -13.82 -6.15
CA ASN A 116 7.22 -13.48 -4.93
C ASN A 116 6.61 -12.27 -4.19
N GLY A 117 5.35 -12.01 -4.43
CA GLY A 117 4.60 -10.92 -3.84
C GLY A 117 3.24 -10.77 -4.49
N MET A 118 2.61 -9.62 -4.23
CA MET A 118 1.32 -9.26 -4.79
C MET A 118 1.31 -7.77 -5.13
N LEU A 119 0.78 -7.42 -6.29
CA LEU A 119 0.46 -6.02 -6.61
C LEU A 119 -0.90 -5.69 -6.00
N CYS A 120 -1.01 -4.56 -5.33
CA CYS A 120 -2.17 -4.24 -4.51
C CYS A 120 -3.06 -3.18 -5.17
N SER A 121 -4.36 -3.36 -4.98
CA SER A 121 -5.38 -2.32 -5.20
C SER A 121 -5.50 -1.39 -3.98
N GLY A 122 -6.19 -0.28 -4.14
CA GLY A 122 -6.53 0.61 -3.02
C GLY A 122 -7.38 -0.11 -1.96
N GLU A 123 -8.33 -0.93 -2.38
CA GLU A 123 -9.18 -1.73 -1.48
C GLU A 123 -8.37 -2.70 -0.62
N GLU A 124 -7.40 -3.41 -1.22
CA GLU A 124 -6.52 -4.33 -0.49
C GLU A 124 -5.62 -3.63 0.52
N LEU A 125 -5.30 -2.37 0.29
CA LEU A 125 -4.57 -1.51 1.21
C LEU A 125 -5.48 -0.80 2.23
N GLY A 126 -6.80 -1.01 2.16
CA GLY A 126 -7.78 -0.36 3.04
C GLY A 126 -7.94 1.13 2.79
N LEU A 127 -7.58 1.59 1.58
CA LEU A 127 -7.73 2.97 1.17
C LEU A 127 -9.16 3.21 0.64
N ASN A 128 -9.63 4.44 0.78
CA ASN A 128 -10.89 4.89 0.22
C ASN A 128 -10.78 6.34 -0.29
N ASP A 129 -11.69 6.73 -1.16
CA ASP A 129 -11.68 8.06 -1.80
C ASP A 129 -11.95 9.22 -0.84
N ASP A 130 -12.54 8.96 0.34
CA ASP A 130 -12.78 9.99 1.35
C ASP A 130 -11.48 10.55 1.95
N LEU A 131 -10.47 9.68 2.10
CA LEU A 131 -9.16 10.04 2.65
C LEU A 131 -8.10 10.20 1.56
N PHE A 132 -8.22 9.42 0.49
CA PHE A 132 -7.25 9.36 -0.62
C PHE A 132 -8.00 9.40 -1.95
N PRO A 133 -8.37 10.58 -2.47
CA PRO A 133 -9.09 10.71 -3.73
C PRO A 133 -8.40 9.99 -4.89
N GLY A 134 -9.14 9.14 -5.59
CA GLY A 134 -8.63 8.31 -6.68
C GLY A 134 -8.09 6.94 -6.24
N SER A 135 -8.25 6.55 -4.98
CA SER A 135 -7.82 5.24 -4.48
C SER A 135 -8.82 4.11 -4.75
N GLU A 136 -10.09 4.42 -4.98
CA GLU A 136 -11.15 3.45 -5.33
C GLU A 136 -11.18 3.16 -6.83
N VAL A 137 -10.06 2.74 -7.39
CA VAL A 137 -10.00 2.31 -8.80
C VAL A 137 -10.17 0.80 -8.91
N TYR A 138 -10.82 0.35 -9.97
CA TYR A 138 -10.90 -1.08 -10.26
C TYR A 138 -9.54 -1.57 -10.79
N GLY A 139 -8.87 -2.41 -10.01
CA GLY A 139 -7.54 -2.93 -10.32
C GLY A 139 -6.47 -2.37 -9.37
N LEU A 140 -5.25 -2.19 -9.88
CA LEU A 140 -4.13 -1.66 -9.10
C LEU A 140 -4.27 -0.15 -8.87
N LEU A 141 -3.77 0.27 -7.73
CA LEU A 141 -3.64 1.67 -7.34
C LEU A 141 -2.49 2.34 -8.10
#